data_147199ead26c3656ff3d1491dd4ee7b6
#
_entry.id   147199ead26c3656ff3d1491dd4ee7b6
#
_cell.length_a   1.000
_cell.length_b   1.000
_cell.length_c   1.000
_cell.angle_alpha   90.00
_cell.angle_beta   90.00
_cell.angle_gamma   90.00
#
_symmetry.space_group_name_H-M   'P 1'
#
loop_
_entity.id
_entity.type
_entity.pdbx_description
1 polymer ?
#
loop_
_entity_poly.entity_id
_entity_poly.type
_entity_poly.pdbx_seq_one_letter_code
_entity_poly.pdbx_strand_id
1 'polypeptide(L)'
;MTEETIQTIAQIIGIFAAALNIYSFQCKSKRGIITFQLFGGMLFTINFFMIGAITGAIMNALAIIRALLFLFKEKLRLNDKALVGGLILSFLATYALTFTVFGVEPKAINFVIEALPVIGMSAATVSFNMKNAARVRLLGITLSSPSWLIYNIYYFSIGAILCEAISIVSIAIGMVRHDIKRKQKEENTTNM
;
A
#
# COMPACT_ATOMS: atom_id res chain seq x y z
N MET A 1 -17.74 24.75 -7.42
CA MET A 1 -16.69 24.58 -6.41
C MET A 1 -15.37 24.91 -7.09
N THR A 2 -14.55 25.77 -6.52
CA THR A 2 -13.26 26.12 -7.13
C THR A 2 -12.29 24.96 -7.04
N GLU A 3 -11.30 24.89 -7.91
CA GLU A 3 -10.26 23.85 -7.90
C GLU A 3 -9.51 23.82 -6.55
N GLU A 4 -9.21 24.98 -6.00
CA GLU A 4 -8.59 25.14 -4.67
C GLU A 4 -9.44 24.53 -3.55
N THR A 5 -10.77 24.69 -3.62
CA THR A 5 -11.69 24.08 -2.64
C THR A 5 -11.65 22.56 -2.74
N ILE A 6 -11.61 21.99 -3.95
CA ILE A 6 -11.52 20.54 -4.18
C ILE A 6 -10.21 19.98 -3.61
N GLN A 7 -9.08 20.65 -3.87
CA GLN A 7 -7.78 20.27 -3.35
C GLN A 7 -7.76 20.30 -1.82
N THR A 8 -8.29 21.36 -1.20
CA THR A 8 -8.36 21.46 0.26
C THR A 8 -9.19 20.30 0.87
N ILE A 9 -10.36 20.02 0.33
CA ILE A 9 -11.21 18.92 0.79
C ILE A 9 -10.49 17.58 0.60
N ALA A 10 -9.82 17.38 -0.53
CA ALA A 10 -9.05 16.16 -0.79
C ALA A 10 -7.96 15.97 0.27
N GLN A 11 -7.20 17.01 0.62
CA GLN A 11 -6.16 16.91 1.66
C GLN A 11 -6.75 16.57 3.03
N ILE A 12 -7.87 17.16 3.41
CA ILE A 12 -8.57 16.86 4.66
C ILE A 12 -8.97 15.37 4.68
N ILE A 13 -9.58 14.86 3.60
CA ILE A 13 -9.95 13.45 3.48
C ILE A 13 -8.72 12.54 3.58
N GLY A 14 -7.61 12.91 2.93
CA GLY A 14 -6.35 12.16 2.98
C GLY A 14 -5.76 12.08 4.40
N ILE A 15 -5.82 13.18 5.17
CA ILE A 15 -5.37 13.21 6.56
C ILE A 15 -6.25 12.30 7.45
N PHE A 16 -7.57 12.35 7.27
CA PHE A 16 -8.49 11.43 7.99
C PHE A 16 -8.22 9.97 7.62
N ALA A 17 -7.97 9.68 6.34
CA ALA A 17 -7.60 8.34 5.88
C ALA A 17 -6.33 7.84 6.59
N ALA A 18 -5.29 8.68 6.65
CA ALA A 18 -4.05 8.38 7.36
C ALA A 18 -4.29 8.12 8.85
N ALA A 19 -5.07 8.98 9.51
CA ALA A 19 -5.41 8.83 10.94
C ALA A 19 -6.11 7.49 11.21
N LEU A 20 -7.07 7.07 10.38
CA LEU A 20 -7.73 5.77 10.52
C LEU A 20 -6.76 4.60 10.32
N ASN A 21 -5.88 4.67 9.32
CA ASN A 21 -4.87 3.63 9.09
C ASN A 21 -3.89 3.54 10.27
N ILE A 22 -3.38 4.65 10.76
CA ILE A 22 -2.47 4.69 11.93
C ILE A 22 -3.18 4.16 13.17
N TYR A 23 -4.44 4.58 13.40
CA TYR A 23 -5.24 4.10 14.53
C TYR A 23 -5.48 2.59 14.47
N SER A 24 -5.59 2.01 13.27
CA SER A 24 -5.76 0.56 13.10
C SER A 24 -4.68 -0.25 13.81
N PHE A 25 -3.44 0.26 13.85
CA PHE A 25 -2.32 -0.40 14.53
C PHE A 25 -2.46 -0.44 16.06
N GLN A 26 -3.33 0.40 16.64
CA GLN A 26 -3.64 0.41 18.08
C GLN A 26 -4.77 -0.57 18.43
N CYS A 27 -5.47 -1.10 17.45
CA CYS A 27 -6.57 -2.04 17.68
C CYS A 27 -6.04 -3.40 18.14
N LYS A 28 -6.61 -3.93 19.24
CA LYS A 28 -6.24 -5.25 19.76
C LYS A 28 -6.87 -6.41 18.99
N SER A 29 -7.97 -6.19 18.28
CA SER A 29 -8.70 -7.23 17.57
C SER A 29 -8.42 -7.16 16.07
N LYS A 30 -8.27 -8.33 15.42
CA LYS A 30 -8.13 -8.46 13.97
C LYS A 30 -9.29 -7.76 13.23
N ARG A 31 -10.52 -7.87 13.74
CA ARG A 31 -11.69 -7.20 13.15
C ARG A 31 -11.53 -5.68 13.19
N GLY A 32 -11.13 -5.11 14.32
CA GLY A 32 -10.89 -3.68 14.46
C GLY A 32 -9.82 -3.18 13.48
N ILE A 33 -8.67 -3.87 13.40
CA ILE A 33 -7.60 -3.53 12.45
C ILE A 33 -8.16 -3.46 11.02
N ILE A 34 -8.82 -4.53 10.57
CA ILE A 34 -9.35 -4.61 9.20
C ILE A 34 -10.39 -3.52 8.96
N THR A 35 -11.30 -3.29 9.91
CA THR A 35 -12.36 -2.28 9.77
C THR A 35 -11.77 -0.88 9.55
N PHE A 36 -10.83 -0.45 10.40
CA PHE A 36 -10.20 0.86 10.26
C PHE A 36 -9.37 0.97 8.97
N GLN A 37 -8.67 -0.08 8.57
CA GLN A 37 -7.94 -0.10 7.29
C GLN A 37 -8.86 -0.05 6.06
N LEU A 38 -10.02 -0.70 6.10
CA LEU A 38 -11.00 -0.61 5.02
C LEU A 38 -11.55 0.81 4.89
N PHE A 39 -11.96 1.44 5.98
CA PHE A 39 -12.43 2.82 5.95
C PHE A 39 -11.32 3.80 5.51
N GLY A 40 -10.11 3.64 6.03
CA GLY A 40 -8.95 4.41 5.59
C GLY A 40 -8.66 4.25 4.11
N GLY A 41 -8.72 3.01 3.59
CA GLY A 41 -8.55 2.72 2.16
C GLY A 41 -9.64 3.35 1.29
N MET A 42 -10.91 3.32 1.73
CA MET A 42 -12.00 4.02 1.04
C MET A 42 -11.75 5.52 0.95
N LEU A 43 -11.36 6.15 2.05
CA LEU A 43 -11.05 7.58 2.08
C LEU A 43 -9.82 7.91 1.21
N PHE A 44 -8.77 7.08 1.21
CA PHE A 44 -7.65 7.26 0.28
C PHE A 44 -8.07 7.11 -1.19
N THR A 45 -8.96 6.17 -1.50
CA THR A 45 -9.51 6.04 -2.85
C THR A 45 -10.18 7.35 -3.29
N ILE A 46 -11.02 7.95 -2.43
CA ILE A 46 -11.68 9.23 -2.68
C ILE A 46 -10.65 10.36 -2.81
N ASN A 47 -9.69 10.44 -1.87
CA ASN A 47 -8.61 11.44 -1.91
C ASN A 47 -7.88 11.40 -3.25
N PHE A 48 -7.42 10.23 -3.68
CA PHE A 48 -6.67 10.07 -4.93
C PHE A 48 -7.50 10.43 -6.17
N PHE A 49 -8.79 10.07 -6.21
CA PHE A 49 -9.67 10.52 -7.29
C PHE A 49 -9.79 12.04 -7.32
N MET A 50 -9.94 12.70 -6.18
CA MET A 50 -10.10 14.15 -6.11
C MET A 50 -8.82 14.92 -6.52
N ILE A 51 -7.63 14.37 -6.27
CA ILE A 51 -6.35 14.98 -6.68
C ILE A 51 -5.89 14.53 -8.08
N GLY A 52 -6.69 13.77 -8.82
CA GLY A 52 -6.35 13.31 -10.16
C GLY A 52 -5.37 12.14 -10.22
N ALA A 53 -5.05 11.51 -9.09
CA ALA A 53 -4.16 10.34 -8.98
C ALA A 53 -4.91 9.05 -9.30
N ILE A 54 -5.37 8.87 -10.53
CA ILE A 54 -6.32 7.83 -10.94
C ILE A 54 -5.80 6.42 -10.67
N THR A 55 -4.56 6.12 -11.06
CA THR A 55 -3.96 4.80 -10.80
C THR A 55 -3.90 4.48 -9.32
N GLY A 56 -3.48 5.45 -8.50
CA GLY A 56 -3.47 5.31 -7.05
C GLY A 56 -4.87 5.03 -6.46
N ALA A 57 -5.89 5.73 -6.96
CA ALA A 57 -7.27 5.52 -6.54
C ALA A 57 -7.75 4.09 -6.83
N ILE A 58 -7.57 3.61 -8.06
CA ILE A 58 -7.96 2.26 -8.46
C ILE A 58 -7.16 1.21 -7.69
N MET A 59 -5.84 1.43 -7.50
CA MET A 59 -4.99 0.52 -6.72
C MET A 59 -5.44 0.43 -5.25
N ASN A 60 -5.86 1.54 -4.63
CA ASN A 60 -6.43 1.50 -3.28
C ASN A 60 -7.77 0.76 -3.22
N ALA A 61 -8.64 0.93 -4.22
CA ALA A 61 -9.87 0.14 -4.32
C ALA A 61 -9.56 -1.36 -4.48
N LEU A 62 -8.58 -1.72 -5.32
CA LEU A 62 -8.11 -3.10 -5.46
C LEU A 62 -7.44 -3.63 -4.18
N ALA A 63 -6.79 -2.76 -3.38
CA ALA A 63 -6.24 -3.14 -2.07
C ALA A 63 -7.34 -3.57 -1.09
N ILE A 64 -8.49 -2.90 -1.11
CA ILE A 64 -9.67 -3.28 -0.31
C ILE A 64 -10.16 -4.66 -0.73
N ILE A 65 -10.34 -4.87 -2.04
CA ILE A 65 -10.77 -6.17 -2.60
C ILE A 65 -9.75 -7.26 -2.23
N ARG A 66 -8.45 -7.00 -2.40
CA ARG A 66 -7.38 -7.90 -1.98
C ARG A 66 -7.49 -8.29 -0.51
N ALA A 67 -7.66 -7.30 0.37
CA ALA A 67 -7.76 -7.56 1.81
C ALA A 67 -8.95 -8.48 2.14
N LEU A 68 -10.10 -8.26 1.51
CA LEU A 68 -11.27 -9.10 1.66
C LEU A 68 -11.06 -10.52 1.09
N LEU A 69 -10.44 -10.64 -0.09
CA LEU A 69 -10.15 -11.94 -0.69
C LEU A 69 -9.20 -12.76 0.19
N PHE A 70 -8.12 -12.15 0.72
CA PHE A 70 -7.22 -12.83 1.65
C PHE A 70 -7.90 -13.17 3.00
N LEU A 71 -8.83 -12.34 3.48
CA LEU A 71 -9.58 -12.60 4.70
C LEU A 71 -10.51 -13.82 4.56
N PHE A 72 -11.16 -13.96 3.40
CA PHE A 72 -12.13 -15.01 3.13
C PHE A 72 -11.59 -16.16 2.27
N LYS A 73 -10.28 -16.21 2.00
CA LYS A 73 -9.65 -17.15 1.06
C LYS A 73 -9.99 -18.62 1.36
N GLU A 74 -9.99 -19.01 2.64
CA GLU A 74 -10.31 -20.37 3.08
C GLU A 74 -11.78 -20.72 2.81
N LYS A 75 -12.69 -19.80 3.15
CA LYS A 75 -14.13 -19.94 2.90
C LYS A 75 -14.44 -20.02 1.40
N LEU A 76 -13.72 -19.25 0.59
CA LEU A 76 -13.86 -19.22 -0.86
C LEU A 76 -13.04 -20.30 -1.57
N ARG A 77 -12.26 -21.11 -0.83
CA ARG A 77 -11.37 -22.16 -1.35
C ARG A 77 -10.40 -21.63 -2.43
N LEU A 78 -9.90 -20.42 -2.29
CA LEU A 78 -9.01 -19.80 -3.27
C LEU A 78 -7.60 -20.36 -3.17
N ASN A 79 -7.01 -20.65 -4.33
CA ASN A 79 -5.60 -21.04 -4.42
C ASN A 79 -4.71 -19.80 -4.30
N ASP A 80 -3.71 -19.83 -3.41
CA ASP A 80 -2.82 -18.68 -3.15
C ASP A 80 -2.09 -18.18 -4.40
N LYS A 81 -1.61 -19.09 -5.26
CA LYS A 81 -0.90 -18.71 -6.50
C LYS A 81 -1.85 -18.07 -7.50
N ALA A 82 -3.04 -18.63 -7.69
CA ALA A 82 -4.07 -18.09 -8.57
C ALA A 82 -4.56 -16.72 -8.08
N LEU A 83 -4.76 -16.56 -6.77
CA LEU A 83 -5.17 -15.30 -6.16
C LEU A 83 -4.11 -14.20 -6.38
N VAL A 84 -2.84 -14.49 -6.08
CA VAL A 84 -1.75 -13.51 -6.28
C VAL A 84 -1.58 -13.19 -7.75
N GLY A 85 -1.57 -14.19 -8.64
CA GLY A 85 -1.45 -14.00 -10.08
C GLY A 85 -2.59 -13.16 -10.66
N GLY A 86 -3.83 -13.44 -10.28
CA GLY A 86 -5.02 -12.68 -10.69
C GLY A 86 -4.98 -11.22 -10.23
N LEU A 87 -4.54 -10.98 -8.98
CA LEU A 87 -4.37 -9.62 -8.47
C LEU A 87 -3.27 -8.86 -9.21
N ILE A 88 -2.11 -9.46 -9.45
CA ILE A 88 -1.04 -8.82 -10.22
C ILE A 88 -1.50 -8.50 -11.64
N LEU A 89 -2.22 -9.42 -12.28
CA LEU A 89 -2.79 -9.18 -13.60
C LEU A 89 -3.77 -8.00 -13.60
N SER A 90 -4.62 -7.87 -12.57
CA SER A 90 -5.53 -6.73 -12.45
C SER A 90 -4.78 -5.40 -12.21
N PHE A 91 -3.64 -5.41 -11.51
CA PHE A 91 -2.80 -4.23 -11.37
C PHE A 91 -2.16 -3.81 -12.69
N LEU A 92 -1.65 -4.77 -13.46
CA LEU A 92 -1.09 -4.51 -14.80
C LEU A 92 -2.18 -4.01 -15.77
N ALA A 93 -3.38 -4.59 -15.71
CA ALA A 93 -4.52 -4.11 -16.48
C ALA A 93 -4.89 -2.66 -16.11
N THR A 94 -4.90 -2.32 -14.81
CA THR A 94 -5.11 -0.94 -14.36
C THR A 94 -4.08 0.02 -14.93
N TYR A 95 -2.79 -0.37 -14.93
CA TYR A 95 -1.74 0.44 -15.54
C TYR A 95 -1.99 0.72 -17.02
N ALA A 96 -2.37 -0.30 -17.78
CA ALA A 96 -2.70 -0.12 -19.21
C ALA A 96 -3.94 0.79 -19.39
N LEU A 97 -4.99 0.59 -18.57
CA LEU A 97 -6.22 1.38 -18.61
C LEU A 97 -5.97 2.86 -18.23
N THR A 98 -4.98 3.16 -17.41
CA THR A 98 -4.60 4.53 -17.05
C THR A 98 -4.32 5.38 -18.28
N PHE A 99 -3.62 4.84 -19.27
CA PHE A 99 -3.27 5.55 -20.50
C PHE A 99 -4.32 5.42 -21.60
N THR A 100 -5.03 4.31 -21.68
CA THR A 100 -5.97 4.03 -22.78
C THR A 100 -7.38 4.53 -22.52
N VAL A 101 -7.84 4.50 -21.28
CA VAL A 101 -9.23 4.81 -20.90
C VAL A 101 -9.30 6.08 -20.05
N PHE A 102 -8.40 6.23 -19.08
CA PHE A 102 -8.46 7.37 -18.14
C PHE A 102 -7.72 8.61 -18.65
N GLY A 103 -7.09 8.54 -19.82
CA GLY A 103 -6.58 9.70 -20.53
C GLY A 103 -5.34 10.35 -19.88
N VAL A 104 -4.59 9.60 -19.06
CA VAL A 104 -3.29 10.10 -18.58
C VAL A 104 -2.36 10.24 -19.78
N GLU A 105 -1.78 11.43 -19.92
CA GLU A 105 -0.95 11.76 -21.07
C GLU A 105 0.29 10.82 -21.14
N PRO A 106 0.58 10.20 -22.30
CA PRO A 106 1.65 9.22 -22.44
C PRO A 106 3.04 9.89 -22.53
N LYS A 107 3.42 10.64 -21.49
CA LYS A 107 4.77 11.20 -21.32
C LYS A 107 5.66 10.20 -20.58
N ALA A 108 6.97 10.24 -20.86
CA ALA A 108 7.95 9.34 -20.21
C ALA A 108 7.86 9.37 -18.69
N ILE A 109 7.68 10.55 -18.08
CA ILE A 109 7.54 10.69 -16.64
C ILE A 109 6.27 9.99 -16.11
N ASN A 110 5.15 10.09 -16.82
CA ASN A 110 3.89 9.48 -16.40
C ASN A 110 3.97 7.95 -16.47
N PHE A 111 4.65 7.37 -17.46
CA PHE A 111 4.91 5.92 -17.47
C PHE A 111 5.64 5.45 -16.22
N VAL A 112 6.63 6.21 -15.75
CA VAL A 112 7.38 5.87 -14.53
C VAL A 112 6.49 6.06 -13.28
N ILE A 113 5.85 7.21 -13.16
CA ILE A 113 5.04 7.54 -11.97
C ILE A 113 3.87 6.58 -11.81
N GLU A 114 3.13 6.30 -12.89
CA GLU A 114 1.96 5.40 -12.84
C GLU A 114 2.34 3.93 -12.65
N ALA A 115 3.59 3.54 -12.94
CA ALA A 115 4.10 2.21 -12.61
C ALA A 115 4.37 2.01 -11.11
N LEU A 116 4.63 3.07 -10.36
CA LEU A 116 4.98 2.98 -8.93
C LEU A 116 3.89 2.32 -8.07
N PRO A 117 2.59 2.70 -8.16
CA PRO A 117 1.53 2.00 -7.44
C PRO A 117 1.43 0.52 -7.81
N VAL A 118 1.68 0.16 -9.08
CA VAL A 118 1.68 -1.24 -9.53
C VAL A 118 2.80 -2.03 -8.87
N ILE A 119 4.01 -1.48 -8.84
CA ILE A 119 5.18 -2.09 -8.19
C ILE A 119 4.91 -2.25 -6.68
N GLY A 120 4.47 -1.18 -6.02
CA GLY A 120 4.18 -1.16 -4.59
C GLY A 120 3.11 -2.18 -4.21
N MET A 121 2.00 -2.23 -4.95
CA MET A 121 0.90 -3.17 -4.74
C MET A 121 1.31 -4.62 -5.02
N SER A 122 2.09 -4.86 -6.07
CA SER A 122 2.58 -6.20 -6.39
C SER A 122 3.50 -6.72 -5.28
N ALA A 123 4.44 -5.91 -4.81
CA ALA A 123 5.32 -6.24 -3.69
C ALA A 123 4.52 -6.53 -2.41
N ALA A 124 3.56 -5.69 -2.07
CA ALA A 124 2.67 -5.91 -0.93
C ALA A 124 1.85 -7.21 -1.07
N THR A 125 1.31 -7.49 -2.25
CA THR A 125 0.49 -8.69 -2.50
C THR A 125 1.32 -9.97 -2.38
N VAL A 126 2.53 -10.00 -2.92
CA VAL A 126 3.47 -11.11 -2.77
C VAL A 126 3.83 -11.32 -1.29
N SER A 127 4.00 -10.24 -0.53
CA SER A 127 4.30 -10.29 0.91
C SER A 127 3.21 -11.01 1.72
N PHE A 128 1.94 -10.90 1.34
CA PHE A 128 0.83 -11.60 2.03
C PHE A 128 0.97 -13.13 2.01
N ASN A 129 1.69 -13.69 1.03
CA ASN A 129 1.94 -15.13 0.92
C ASN A 129 3.25 -15.57 1.59
N MET A 130 4.08 -14.65 2.06
CA MET A 130 5.34 -14.98 2.69
C MET A 130 5.15 -15.39 4.14
N LYS A 131 5.76 -16.53 4.53
CA LYS A 131 5.84 -16.97 5.93
C LYS A 131 6.95 -16.29 6.72
N ASN A 132 7.97 -15.76 6.03
CA ASN A 132 9.15 -15.17 6.66
C ASN A 132 8.94 -13.65 6.85
N ALA A 133 8.75 -13.23 8.10
CA ALA A 133 8.51 -11.84 8.45
C ALA A 133 9.68 -10.89 8.08
N ALA A 134 10.93 -11.36 8.07
CA ALA A 134 12.07 -10.54 7.63
C ALA A 134 11.98 -10.22 6.13
N ARG A 135 11.59 -11.18 5.30
CA ARG A 135 11.38 -10.95 3.86
C ARG A 135 10.20 -10.02 3.58
N VAL A 136 9.12 -10.14 4.37
CA VAL A 136 7.96 -9.21 4.28
C VAL A 136 8.42 -7.78 4.56
N ARG A 137 9.19 -7.56 5.64
CA ARG A 137 9.75 -6.24 5.98
C ARG A 137 10.70 -5.73 4.90
N LEU A 138 11.56 -6.60 4.37
CA LEU A 138 12.49 -6.23 3.30
C LEU A 138 11.74 -5.74 2.05
N LEU A 139 10.74 -6.48 1.56
CA LEU A 139 9.92 -6.04 0.42
C LEU A 139 9.15 -4.74 0.72
N GLY A 140 8.65 -4.59 1.95
CA GLY A 140 7.99 -3.37 2.39
C GLY A 140 8.89 -2.15 2.26
N ILE A 141 10.10 -2.20 2.83
CA ILE A 141 11.01 -1.04 2.89
C ILE A 141 11.74 -0.78 1.57
N THR A 142 11.97 -1.79 0.73
CA THR A 142 12.72 -1.64 -0.52
C THR A 142 11.86 -1.36 -1.74
N LEU A 143 10.62 -1.86 -1.77
CA LEU A 143 9.76 -1.75 -2.95
C LEU A 143 8.41 -1.11 -2.63
N SER A 144 7.65 -1.65 -1.66
CA SER A 144 6.27 -1.21 -1.47
C SER A 144 6.18 0.24 -1.02
N SER A 145 6.69 0.57 0.16
CA SER A 145 6.57 1.92 0.71
C SER A 145 7.33 3.00 -0.06
N PRO A 146 8.55 2.77 -0.60
CA PRO A 146 9.20 3.78 -1.44
C PRO A 146 8.43 4.08 -2.73
N SER A 147 7.87 3.07 -3.39
CA SER A 147 7.06 3.27 -4.59
C SER A 147 5.83 4.15 -4.30
N TRP A 148 5.09 3.82 -3.25
CA TRP A 148 3.95 4.63 -2.83
C TRP A 148 4.36 6.02 -2.36
N LEU A 149 5.47 6.16 -1.61
CA LEU A 149 5.93 7.46 -1.14
C LEU A 149 6.26 8.41 -2.29
N ILE A 150 7.01 7.94 -3.31
CA ILE A 150 7.34 8.75 -4.49
C ILE A 150 6.06 9.13 -5.26
N TYR A 151 5.15 8.19 -5.47
CA TYR A 151 3.86 8.46 -6.11
C TYR A 151 3.05 9.52 -5.35
N ASN A 152 2.96 9.38 -4.02
CA ASN A 152 2.21 10.30 -3.16
C ASN A 152 2.82 11.71 -3.12
N ILE A 153 4.16 11.81 -3.20
CA ILE A 153 4.86 13.10 -3.32
C ILE A 153 4.53 13.76 -4.67
N TYR A 154 4.56 12.99 -5.77
CA TYR A 154 4.25 13.52 -7.10
C TYR A 154 2.84 14.09 -7.19
N TYR A 155 1.84 13.39 -6.63
CA TYR A 155 0.44 13.85 -6.59
C TYR A 155 0.12 14.73 -5.39
N PHE A 156 1.10 15.01 -4.53
CA PHE A 156 0.96 15.87 -3.35
C PHE A 156 -0.16 15.43 -2.40
N SER A 157 -0.29 14.13 -2.12
CA SER A 157 -1.23 13.60 -1.12
C SER A 157 -0.60 13.62 0.27
N ILE A 158 -0.81 14.68 1.06
CA ILE A 158 -0.16 14.88 2.37
C ILE A 158 -0.46 13.72 3.32
N GLY A 159 -1.71 13.31 3.42
CA GLY A 159 -2.10 12.18 4.29
C GLY A 159 -1.41 10.87 3.90
N ALA A 160 -1.31 10.58 2.60
CA ALA A 160 -0.65 9.36 2.13
C ALA A 160 0.87 9.42 2.32
N ILE A 161 1.51 10.59 2.12
CA ILE A 161 2.94 10.82 2.42
C ILE A 161 3.23 10.52 3.89
N LEU A 162 2.43 11.07 4.81
CA LEU A 162 2.58 10.84 6.25
C LEU A 162 2.40 9.36 6.60
N CYS A 163 1.41 8.70 6.02
CA CYS A 163 1.15 7.28 6.23
C CYS A 163 2.34 6.41 5.81
N GLU A 164 2.92 6.67 4.62
CA GLU A 164 4.09 5.92 4.13
C GLU A 164 5.35 6.24 4.93
N ALA A 165 5.58 7.48 5.33
CA ALA A 165 6.72 7.84 6.17
C ALA A 165 6.67 7.09 7.52
N ILE A 166 5.50 7.04 8.17
CA ILE A 166 5.32 6.29 9.41
C ILE A 166 5.50 4.78 9.18
N SER A 167 5.01 4.25 8.05
CA SER A 167 5.18 2.84 7.68
C SER A 167 6.66 2.48 7.52
N ILE A 168 7.43 3.29 6.81
CA ILE A 168 8.88 3.09 6.62
C ILE A 168 9.60 3.08 7.98
N VAL A 169 9.33 4.06 8.84
CA VAL A 169 9.93 4.12 10.19
C VAL A 169 9.55 2.87 11.00
N SER A 170 8.28 2.47 10.97
CA SER A 170 7.81 1.28 11.69
C SER A 170 8.47 -0.01 11.19
N ILE A 171 8.63 -0.16 9.87
CA ILE A 171 9.31 -1.32 9.28
C ILE A 171 10.80 -1.31 9.69
N ALA A 172 11.48 -0.17 9.61
CA ALA A 172 12.88 -0.04 10.00
C ALA A 172 13.11 -0.41 11.47
N ILE A 173 12.26 0.08 12.39
CA ILE A 173 12.29 -0.30 13.81
C ILE A 173 12.09 -1.81 13.96
N GLY A 174 11.12 -2.40 13.23
CA GLY A 174 10.85 -3.83 13.24
C GLY A 174 12.05 -4.66 12.76
N MET A 175 12.75 -4.21 11.72
CA MET A 175 13.95 -4.85 11.20
C MET A 175 15.09 -4.83 12.23
N VAL A 176 15.38 -3.68 12.83
CA VAL A 176 16.42 -3.54 13.88
C VAL A 176 16.09 -4.44 15.07
N ARG A 177 14.85 -4.41 15.53
CA ARG A 177 14.44 -5.11 16.76
C ARG A 177 14.39 -6.63 16.59
N HIS A 178 13.94 -7.13 15.45
CA HIS A 178 13.63 -8.55 15.27
C HIS A 178 14.59 -9.28 14.35
N ASP A 179 15.16 -8.62 13.35
CA ASP A 179 15.98 -9.31 12.35
C ASP A 179 17.48 -9.18 12.65
N ILE A 180 17.96 -7.96 12.93
CA ILE A 180 19.39 -7.71 13.18
C ILE A 180 19.82 -8.26 14.54
N LYS A 181 19.08 -7.93 15.60
CA LYS A 181 19.42 -8.41 16.96
C LYS A 181 19.33 -9.93 17.10
N ARG A 182 18.43 -10.57 16.37
CA ARG A 182 18.32 -12.03 16.36
C ARG A 182 19.54 -12.67 15.69
N LYS A 183 19.99 -12.16 14.55
CA LYS A 183 21.20 -12.66 13.86
C LYS A 183 22.43 -12.54 14.74
N GLN A 184 22.63 -11.39 15.38
CA GLN A 184 23.76 -11.17 16.30
C GLN A 184 23.73 -12.17 17.46
N LYS A 185 22.56 -12.50 18.01
CA LYS A 185 22.44 -13.46 19.08
C LYS A 185 22.78 -14.89 18.63
N GLU A 186 22.32 -15.28 17.43
CA GLU A 186 22.62 -16.59 16.83
C GLU A 186 24.12 -16.74 16.52
N GLU A 187 24.77 -15.71 15.97
CA GLU A 187 26.22 -15.69 15.70
C GLU A 187 27.07 -15.78 16.97
N ASN A 188 26.71 -15.03 18.02
CA ASN A 188 27.41 -15.10 19.30
C ASN A 188 27.29 -16.46 20.00
N THR A 189 26.15 -17.17 19.80
CA THR A 189 25.94 -18.51 20.39
C THR A 189 26.68 -19.59 19.61
N THR A 190 26.95 -19.40 18.32
CA THR A 190 27.68 -20.35 17.47
C THR A 190 29.21 -20.23 17.66
N ASN A 191 29.68 -19.07 18.13
CA ASN A 191 31.09 -18.77 18.34
C ASN A 191 31.57 -19.04 19.81
N MET A 192 30.70 -19.55 20.69
CA MET A 192 30.99 -20.05 22.03
C MET A 192 31.01 -21.57 22.04
#